data_980e373af8fd48a80f1e46f1c78137b3
#
_entry.id   980e373af8fd48a80f1e46f1c78137b3
#
_cell.length_a   1.000
_cell.length_b   1.000
_cell.length_c   1.000
_cell.angle_alpha   90.00
_cell.angle_beta   90.00
_cell.angle_gamma   90.00
#
_symmetry.space_group_name_H-M   'P 1'
#
loop_
_entity.id
_entity.type
_entity.pdbx_description
1 polymer ?
#
loop_
_entity_poly.entity_id
_entity_poly.type
_entity_poly.pdbx_seq_one_letter_code
_entity_poly.pdbx_strand_id
1 'polypeptide(L)'
;MYIILMRHGEAVPQTEDMENRERSLTPKGMRQARRSSRILARFLKENPIRIFTSPYVRTRQTAGILAEECFAEEIHTAEELLQPNWQMVRNHLLQDGSPIALVSHHPFLQSYLLTICSAAVKFDLAGIAVIDYDLKWNQGKLIGYFTSGLRQLKKEG
;
A
#
# COMPACT_ATOMS: atom_id res chain seq x y z
N MET A 1 6.89 9.18 12.06
CA MET A 1 6.81 9.16 10.58
C MET A 1 5.56 8.44 10.13
N TYR A 2 5.09 8.70 8.90
CA TYR A 2 3.99 7.91 8.35
C TYR A 2 4.50 6.70 7.59
N ILE A 3 3.90 5.53 7.87
CA ILE A 3 3.99 4.33 7.04
C ILE A 3 2.63 4.10 6.41
N ILE A 4 2.62 3.98 5.10
CA ILE A 4 1.42 3.68 4.31
C ILE A 4 1.56 2.25 3.78
N LEU A 5 0.58 1.40 4.08
CA LEU A 5 0.49 0.06 3.55
C LEU A 5 -0.64 0.02 2.53
N MET A 6 -0.34 -0.36 1.29
CA MET A 6 -1.33 -0.41 0.21
C MET A 6 -1.34 -1.78 -0.47
N ARG A 7 -2.51 -2.41 -0.54
CA ARG A 7 -2.72 -3.60 -1.36
C ARG A 7 -2.91 -3.20 -2.82
N HIS A 8 -2.39 -4.01 -3.75
CA HIS A 8 -2.65 -3.81 -5.19
C HIS A 8 -4.14 -3.82 -5.53
N GLY A 9 -4.52 -3.20 -6.65
CA GLY A 9 -5.85 -3.25 -7.22
C GLY A 9 -6.21 -4.61 -7.81
N GLU A 10 -7.44 -4.75 -8.29
CA GLU A 10 -7.87 -5.99 -8.97
C GLU A 10 -6.96 -6.34 -10.12
N ALA A 11 -6.52 -7.60 -10.17
CA ALA A 11 -5.67 -8.13 -11.23
C ALA A 11 -6.44 -9.14 -12.09
N VAL A 12 -6.00 -9.31 -13.33
CA VAL A 12 -6.55 -10.33 -14.24
C VAL A 12 -6.43 -11.72 -13.61
N PRO A 13 -7.38 -12.65 -13.88
CA PRO A 13 -7.32 -14.00 -13.35
C PRO A 13 -6.05 -14.74 -13.76
N GLN A 14 -5.61 -15.66 -12.91
CA GLN A 14 -4.53 -16.58 -13.24
C GLN A 14 -4.95 -17.48 -14.41
N THR A 15 -4.07 -17.62 -15.40
CA THR A 15 -4.23 -18.58 -16.51
C THR A 15 -3.09 -19.59 -16.50
N GLU A 16 -3.25 -20.72 -17.21
CA GLU A 16 -2.21 -21.75 -17.30
C GLU A 16 -0.93 -21.27 -17.98
N ASP A 17 -1.07 -20.32 -18.92
CA ASP A 17 0.05 -19.79 -19.73
C ASP A 17 0.73 -18.58 -19.12
N MET A 18 0.30 -18.12 -17.95
CA MET A 18 0.77 -16.90 -17.30
C MET A 18 1.34 -17.19 -15.91
N GLU A 19 2.52 -16.67 -15.62
CA GLU A 19 3.04 -16.68 -14.25
C GLU A 19 2.24 -15.72 -13.37
N ASN A 20 2.04 -16.11 -12.11
CA ASN A 20 1.29 -15.27 -11.15
C ASN A 20 1.87 -13.85 -11.02
N ARG A 21 3.19 -13.72 -11.10
CA ARG A 21 3.90 -12.42 -11.05
C ARG A 21 3.58 -11.47 -12.20
N GLU A 22 3.15 -12.01 -13.35
CA GLU A 22 2.86 -11.26 -14.57
C GLU A 22 1.42 -10.77 -14.67
N ARG A 23 0.56 -11.16 -13.74
CA ARG A 23 -0.84 -10.73 -13.71
C ARG A 23 -0.93 -9.21 -13.57
N SER A 24 -1.46 -8.55 -14.59
CA SER A 24 -1.66 -7.10 -14.63
C SER A 24 -2.96 -6.68 -13.94
N LEU A 25 -3.07 -5.40 -13.60
CA LEU A 25 -4.34 -4.82 -13.15
C LEU A 25 -5.38 -4.88 -14.26
N THR A 26 -6.63 -5.12 -13.87
CA THR A 26 -7.79 -4.86 -14.73
C THR A 26 -8.05 -3.35 -14.81
N PRO A 27 -8.88 -2.88 -15.79
CA PRO A 27 -9.33 -1.49 -15.79
C PRO A 27 -10.03 -1.09 -14.48
N LYS A 28 -10.77 -2.01 -13.87
CA LYS A 28 -11.37 -1.81 -12.55
C LYS A 28 -10.31 -1.66 -11.47
N GLY A 29 -9.27 -2.48 -11.49
CA GLY A 29 -8.14 -2.40 -10.55
C GLY A 29 -7.40 -1.08 -10.64
N MET A 30 -7.21 -0.54 -11.85
CA MET A 30 -6.63 0.78 -12.06
C MET A 30 -7.48 1.89 -11.45
N ARG A 31 -8.81 1.82 -11.62
CA ARG A 31 -9.74 2.78 -10.99
C ARG A 31 -9.75 2.69 -9.48
N GLN A 32 -9.69 1.48 -8.92
CA GLN A 32 -9.56 1.26 -7.48
C GLN A 32 -8.29 1.93 -6.94
N ALA A 33 -7.15 1.65 -7.54
CA ALA A 33 -5.87 2.22 -7.15
C ALA A 33 -5.90 3.75 -7.21
N ARG A 34 -6.45 4.33 -8.28
CA ARG A 34 -6.54 5.78 -8.45
C ARG A 34 -7.43 6.45 -7.40
N ARG A 35 -8.58 5.86 -7.09
CA ARG A 35 -9.48 6.39 -6.05
C ARG A 35 -8.83 6.40 -4.68
N SER A 36 -8.23 5.28 -4.27
CA SER A 36 -7.54 5.19 -2.98
C SER A 36 -6.36 6.15 -2.91
N SER A 37 -5.57 6.25 -3.97
CA SER A 37 -4.41 7.14 -4.05
C SER A 37 -4.80 8.61 -3.93
N ARG A 38 -5.91 9.04 -4.53
CA ARG A 38 -6.44 10.42 -4.40
C ARG A 38 -6.84 10.75 -2.97
N ILE A 39 -7.41 9.80 -2.24
CA ILE A 39 -7.75 9.99 -0.83
C ILE A 39 -6.45 10.18 -0.02
N LEU A 40 -5.46 9.34 -0.26
CA LEU A 40 -4.17 9.44 0.40
C LEU A 40 -3.46 10.76 0.08
N ALA A 41 -3.47 11.19 -1.17
CA ALA A 41 -2.85 12.46 -1.59
C ALA A 41 -3.40 13.66 -0.81
N ARG A 42 -4.72 13.68 -0.58
CA ARG A 42 -5.36 14.72 0.25
C ARG A 42 -4.91 14.68 1.72
N PHE A 43 -4.69 13.49 2.24
CA PHE A 43 -4.17 13.31 3.59
C PHE A 43 -2.72 13.79 3.71
N LEU A 44 -1.88 13.45 2.73
CA LEU A 44 -0.45 13.78 2.74
C LEU A 44 -0.16 15.28 2.52
N LYS A 45 -1.05 16.04 1.88
CA LYS A 45 -0.92 17.49 1.65
C LYS A 45 0.45 17.88 1.08
N GLU A 46 0.83 17.28 -0.02
CA GLU A 46 2.11 17.54 -0.73
C GLU A 46 3.38 17.15 0.06
N ASN A 47 3.27 16.48 1.21
CA ASN A 47 4.45 15.91 1.84
C ASN A 47 5.05 14.84 0.94
N PRO A 48 6.36 14.91 0.66
CA PRO A 48 7.02 13.93 -0.19
C PRO A 48 6.95 12.54 0.44
N ILE A 49 6.76 11.54 -0.40
CA ILE A 49 6.64 10.14 0.00
C ILE A 49 7.57 9.29 -0.86
N ARG A 50 8.27 8.36 -0.25
CA ARG A 50 9.01 7.32 -0.97
C ARG A 50 8.12 6.12 -1.15
N ILE A 51 8.14 5.52 -2.34
CA ILE A 51 7.30 4.36 -2.67
C ILE A 51 8.19 3.15 -2.93
N PHE A 52 7.91 2.07 -2.20
CA PHE A 52 8.46 0.75 -2.45
C PHE A 52 7.35 -0.20 -2.86
N THR A 53 7.64 -1.04 -3.84
CA THR A 53 6.68 -2.01 -4.38
C THR A 53 7.30 -3.38 -4.49
N SER A 54 6.51 -4.42 -4.28
CA SER A 54 6.95 -5.77 -4.65
C SER A 54 7.19 -5.85 -6.16
N PRO A 55 7.99 -6.82 -6.65
CA PRO A 55 8.36 -6.90 -8.06
C PRO A 55 7.23 -7.34 -9.00
N TYR A 56 6.06 -7.73 -8.50
CA TYR A 56 4.95 -8.22 -9.31
C TYR A 56 4.33 -7.10 -10.16
N VAL A 57 3.86 -7.42 -11.35
CA VAL A 57 3.29 -6.44 -12.29
C VAL A 57 2.15 -5.64 -11.64
N ARG A 58 1.20 -6.30 -10.97
CA ARG A 58 0.05 -5.64 -10.35
C ARG A 58 0.41 -4.65 -9.24
N THR A 59 1.44 -4.93 -8.46
CA THR A 59 1.91 -4.00 -7.43
C THR A 59 2.68 -2.84 -8.03
N ARG A 60 3.51 -3.07 -9.03
CA ARG A 60 4.22 -1.99 -9.74
C ARG A 60 3.27 -1.04 -10.46
N GLN A 61 2.21 -1.57 -11.08
CA GLN A 61 1.17 -0.74 -11.71
C GLN A 61 0.39 0.07 -10.67
N THR A 62 0.04 -0.54 -9.54
CA THR A 62 -0.60 0.17 -8.42
C THR A 62 0.31 1.26 -7.87
N ALA A 63 1.59 0.98 -7.68
CA ALA A 63 2.59 1.94 -7.22
C ALA A 63 2.76 3.10 -8.20
N GLY A 64 2.73 2.83 -9.51
CA GLY A 64 2.78 3.87 -10.56
C GLY A 64 1.61 4.85 -10.46
N ILE A 65 0.39 4.33 -10.25
CA ILE A 65 -0.80 5.15 -10.05
C ILE A 65 -0.70 5.97 -8.75
N LEU A 66 -0.20 5.34 -7.67
CA LEU A 66 0.03 6.02 -6.41
C LEU A 66 1.04 7.18 -6.57
N ALA A 67 2.14 6.94 -7.29
CA ALA A 67 3.15 7.95 -7.54
C ALA A 67 2.60 9.16 -8.32
N GLU A 68 1.80 8.91 -9.34
CA GLU A 68 1.13 9.99 -10.11
C GLU A 68 0.25 10.86 -9.22
N GLU A 69 -0.59 10.26 -8.37
CA GLU A 69 -1.55 11.00 -7.55
C GLU A 69 -0.90 11.69 -6.34
N CYS A 70 0.20 11.14 -5.82
CA CYS A 70 0.93 11.71 -4.67
C CYS A 70 2.19 12.50 -5.09
N PHE A 71 2.42 12.69 -6.39
CA PHE A 71 3.58 13.41 -6.94
C PHE A 71 4.92 12.85 -6.44
N ALA A 72 5.02 11.53 -6.31
CA ALA A 72 6.27 10.88 -5.92
C ALA A 72 7.19 10.74 -7.14
N GLU A 73 8.46 11.12 -6.96
CA GLU A 73 9.43 11.12 -8.06
C GLU A 73 9.99 9.73 -8.37
N GLU A 74 10.09 8.87 -7.36
CA GLU A 74 10.75 7.58 -7.50
C GLU A 74 9.91 6.43 -6.91
N ILE A 75 9.99 5.30 -7.60
CA ILE A 75 9.43 4.02 -7.15
C ILE A 75 10.56 3.01 -7.12
N HIS A 76 10.77 2.38 -5.98
CA HIS A 76 11.78 1.35 -5.78
C HIS A 76 11.13 -0.04 -5.68
N THR A 77 11.69 -1.02 -6.36
CA THR A 77 11.28 -2.42 -6.22
C THR A 77 12.02 -3.05 -5.05
N ALA A 78 11.28 -3.77 -4.20
CA ALA A 78 11.79 -4.41 -2.99
C ALA A 78 11.27 -5.85 -2.85
N GLU A 79 12.17 -6.83 -2.95
CA GLU A 79 11.86 -8.26 -2.78
C GLU A 79 11.40 -8.58 -1.34
N GLU A 80 11.82 -7.79 -0.37
CA GLU A 80 11.40 -7.88 1.03
C GLU A 80 9.89 -7.85 1.21
N LEU A 81 9.19 -7.20 0.30
CA LEU A 81 7.73 -7.08 0.31
C LEU A 81 6.99 -8.36 -0.14
N LEU A 82 7.73 -9.42 -0.44
CA LEU A 82 7.20 -10.76 -0.71
C LEU A 82 7.27 -11.70 0.50
N GLN A 83 7.56 -11.17 1.68
CA GLN A 83 7.70 -11.97 2.90
C GLN A 83 6.99 -11.31 4.08
N PRO A 84 6.44 -12.11 5.02
CA PRO A 84 5.76 -11.59 6.21
C PRO A 84 6.76 -11.18 7.32
N ASN A 85 7.91 -10.62 6.95
CA ASN A 85 8.99 -10.28 7.87
C ASN A 85 9.14 -8.76 7.99
N TRP A 86 8.41 -8.18 8.94
CA TRP A 86 8.48 -6.75 9.20
C TRP A 86 9.88 -6.27 9.60
N GLN A 87 10.61 -7.05 10.38
CA GLN A 87 11.95 -6.64 10.82
C GLN A 87 12.92 -6.46 9.63
N MET A 88 12.83 -7.33 8.64
CA MET A 88 13.61 -7.21 7.41
C MET A 88 13.19 -5.97 6.60
N VAL A 89 11.90 -5.75 6.41
CA VAL A 89 11.37 -4.56 5.74
C VAL A 89 11.84 -3.29 6.45
N ARG A 90 11.70 -3.25 7.78
CA ARG A 90 12.14 -2.13 8.61
C ARG A 90 13.64 -1.83 8.41
N ASN A 91 14.47 -2.84 8.52
CA ASN A 91 15.93 -2.67 8.47
C ASN A 91 16.43 -2.21 7.10
N HIS A 92 15.79 -2.65 6.03
CA HIS A 92 16.24 -2.37 4.66
C HIS A 92 15.59 -1.12 4.06
N LEU A 93 14.34 -0.81 4.39
CA LEU A 93 13.58 0.24 3.72
C LEU A 93 13.38 1.51 4.55
N LEU A 94 13.36 1.42 5.88
CA LEU A 94 13.14 2.56 6.77
C LEU A 94 14.49 3.13 7.27
N GLN A 95 15.12 3.99 6.49
CA GLN A 95 16.46 4.46 6.80
C GLN A 95 16.53 5.84 7.46
N ASP A 96 15.65 6.76 7.10
CA ASP A 96 15.80 8.19 7.45
C ASP A 96 14.58 8.84 8.11
N GLY A 97 13.56 8.07 8.44
CA GLY A 97 12.35 8.60 9.06
C GLY A 97 11.41 9.37 8.14
N SER A 98 11.69 9.46 6.85
CA SER A 98 10.78 10.05 5.86
C SER A 98 9.53 9.18 5.65
N PRO A 99 8.37 9.79 5.32
CA PRO A 99 7.17 9.03 4.99
C PRO A 99 7.40 8.02 3.87
N ILE A 100 6.86 6.83 4.02
CA ILE A 100 7.07 5.70 3.11
C ILE A 100 5.74 5.01 2.79
N ALA A 101 5.55 4.63 1.52
CA ALA A 101 4.48 3.73 1.11
C ALA A 101 5.03 2.39 0.66
N LEU A 102 4.41 1.33 1.14
CA LEU A 102 4.73 -0.06 0.81
C LEU A 102 3.54 -0.65 0.05
N VAL A 103 3.73 -0.92 -1.25
CA VAL A 103 2.70 -1.51 -2.11
C VAL A 103 2.98 -3.01 -2.26
N SER A 104 2.10 -3.84 -1.71
CA SER A 104 2.32 -5.26 -1.63
C SER A 104 1.02 -6.06 -1.67
N HIS A 105 1.01 -7.22 -1.05
CA HIS A 105 0.02 -8.26 -1.17
C HIS A 105 -0.59 -8.63 0.18
N HIS A 106 -1.81 -9.13 0.14
CA HIS A 106 -2.35 -10.00 1.18
C HIS A 106 -1.63 -11.37 1.11
N PRO A 107 -1.19 -12.03 2.20
CA PRO A 107 -1.39 -11.64 3.61
C PRO A 107 -0.23 -10.83 4.23
N PHE A 108 0.79 -10.45 3.47
CA PHE A 108 2.00 -9.82 4.02
C PHE A 108 1.70 -8.49 4.71
N LEU A 109 0.88 -7.65 4.09
CA LEU A 109 0.49 -6.35 4.68
C LEU A 109 -0.24 -6.50 6.01
N GLN A 110 -1.07 -7.54 6.14
CA GLN A 110 -1.74 -7.84 7.41
C GLN A 110 -0.74 -8.24 8.49
N SER A 111 0.26 -9.03 8.13
CA SER A 111 1.34 -9.42 9.03
C SER A 111 2.13 -8.21 9.51
N TYR A 112 2.45 -7.27 8.61
CA TYR A 112 3.13 -6.02 8.99
C TYR A 112 2.29 -5.20 9.96
N LEU A 113 1.02 -4.98 9.62
CA LEU A 113 0.11 -4.19 10.44
C LEU A 113 -0.08 -4.80 11.84
N LEU A 114 -0.23 -6.11 11.91
CA LEU A 114 -0.33 -6.82 13.18
C LEU A 114 0.93 -6.65 14.04
N THR A 115 2.10 -6.76 13.42
CA THR A 115 3.39 -6.61 14.11
C THR A 115 3.61 -5.17 14.60
N ILE A 116 3.28 -4.17 13.77
CA ILE A 116 3.53 -2.75 14.07
C ILE A 116 2.51 -2.19 15.06
N CYS A 117 1.23 -2.48 14.85
CA CYS A 117 0.10 -1.81 15.52
C CYS A 117 -0.72 -2.73 16.42
N SER A 118 -0.44 -4.04 16.46
CA SER A 118 -1.32 -5.04 17.08
C SER A 118 -2.76 -4.97 16.54
N ALA A 119 -2.93 -4.56 15.29
CA ALA A 119 -4.21 -4.39 14.63
C ALA A 119 -4.39 -5.44 13.53
N ALA A 120 -5.58 -6.02 13.47
CA ALA A 120 -5.96 -6.98 12.44
C ALA A 120 -6.96 -6.33 11.49
N VAL A 121 -6.52 -6.04 10.26
CA VAL A 121 -7.35 -5.51 9.18
C VAL A 121 -7.21 -6.42 7.97
N LYS A 122 -8.33 -6.83 7.40
CA LYS A 122 -8.34 -7.49 6.10
C LYS A 122 -8.28 -6.42 5.02
N PHE A 123 -7.16 -6.36 4.32
CA PHE A 123 -7.01 -5.39 3.23
C PHE A 123 -7.91 -5.75 2.04
N ASP A 124 -8.79 -4.84 1.66
CA ASP A 124 -9.48 -4.90 0.37
C ASP A 124 -8.52 -4.57 -0.78
N LEU A 125 -8.93 -4.89 -2.01
CA LEU A 125 -8.18 -4.50 -3.20
C LEU A 125 -8.00 -2.97 -3.23
N ALA A 126 -6.78 -2.51 -3.44
CA ALA A 126 -6.36 -1.12 -3.33
C ALA A 126 -6.66 -0.47 -1.96
N GLY A 127 -6.90 -1.26 -0.91
CA GLY A 127 -7.05 -0.74 0.45
C GLY A 127 -5.75 -0.16 0.98
N ILE A 128 -5.86 0.90 1.76
CA ILE A 128 -4.72 1.65 2.33
C ILE A 128 -4.89 1.75 3.84
N ALA A 129 -3.86 1.35 4.57
CA ALA A 129 -3.70 1.64 5.99
C ALA A 129 -2.64 2.74 6.18
N VAL A 130 -2.94 3.72 7.01
CA VAL A 130 -2.01 4.80 7.40
C VAL A 130 -1.64 4.62 8.85
N ILE A 131 -0.35 4.56 9.10
CA ILE A 131 0.23 4.31 10.43
C ILE A 131 1.09 5.50 10.84
N ASP A 132 0.86 6.01 12.02
CA ASP A 132 1.82 6.87 12.71
C ASP A 132 2.82 5.98 13.46
N TYR A 133 4.06 5.99 12.98
CA TYR A 133 5.10 5.05 13.38
C TYR A 133 6.24 5.73 14.12
N ASP A 134 6.59 5.15 15.27
CA ASP A 134 7.77 5.52 16.04
C ASP A 134 8.94 4.60 15.68
N LEU A 135 9.92 5.17 15.00
CA LEU A 135 11.10 4.43 14.54
C LEU A 135 11.96 3.92 15.69
N LYS A 136 12.04 4.66 16.79
CA LYS A 136 12.84 4.32 17.98
C LYS A 136 12.28 3.10 18.71
N TRP A 137 10.97 3.08 18.89
CA TRP A 137 10.29 2.02 19.65
C TRP A 137 9.78 0.88 18.79
N ASN A 138 9.92 0.96 17.46
CA ASN A 138 9.40 -0.02 16.51
C ASN A 138 7.91 -0.34 16.73
N GLN A 139 7.14 0.71 16.99
CA GLN A 139 5.71 0.62 17.24
C GLN A 139 4.96 1.67 16.45
N GLY A 140 3.73 1.36 16.07
CA GLY A 140 2.89 2.28 15.35
C GLY A 140 1.45 2.29 15.86
N LYS A 141 0.76 3.36 15.52
CA LYS A 141 -0.67 3.50 15.73
C LYS A 141 -1.36 3.57 14.39
N LEU A 142 -2.32 2.67 14.15
CA LEU A 142 -3.19 2.76 12.98
C LEU A 142 -4.07 4.00 13.13
N ILE A 143 -3.89 4.98 12.24
CA ILE A 143 -4.64 6.24 12.28
C ILE A 143 -5.74 6.31 11.23
N GLY A 144 -5.72 5.45 10.23
CA GLY A 144 -6.78 5.36 9.24
C GLY A 144 -6.64 4.13 8.37
N TYR A 145 -7.79 3.61 7.95
CA TYR A 145 -7.90 2.60 6.90
C TYR A 145 -9.02 3.01 5.96
N PHE A 146 -8.78 2.98 4.66
CA PHE A 146 -9.80 3.30 3.66
C PHE A 146 -9.62 2.45 2.40
N THR A 147 -10.71 2.35 1.66
CA THR A 147 -10.80 1.56 0.44
C THR A 147 -11.37 2.40 -0.70
N SER A 148 -11.18 1.93 -1.92
CA SER A 148 -11.81 2.52 -3.10
C SER A 148 -13.34 2.40 -3.11
N GLY A 149 -13.89 1.53 -2.26
CA GLY A 149 -15.32 1.22 -2.19
C GLY A 149 -16.10 2.05 -1.18
N LEU A 150 -15.52 3.06 -0.55
CA LEU A 150 -16.27 4.01 0.27
C LEU A 150 -17.26 4.75 -0.63
N ARG A 151 -18.45 4.16 -0.82
CA ARG A 151 -19.62 4.90 -1.26
C ARG A 151 -19.90 5.94 -0.18
N GLN A 152 -20.04 7.19 -0.58
CA GLN A 152 -20.66 8.17 0.30
C GLN A 152 -21.89 7.49 0.90
N LEU A 153 -21.90 7.32 2.22
CA LEU A 153 -23.12 7.03 2.93
C LEU A 153 -24.05 8.17 2.52
N LYS A 154 -25.07 7.88 1.69
CA LYS A 154 -26.16 8.82 1.48
C LYS A 154 -26.67 9.08 2.89
N LYS A 155 -26.57 10.33 3.35
CA LYS A 155 -27.36 10.77 4.48
C LYS A 155 -28.80 10.52 4.05
N GLU A 156 -29.40 9.45 4.54
CA GLU A 156 -30.85 9.34 4.52
C GLU A 156 -31.33 10.48 5.41
N GLY A 157 -31.91 11.45 4.74
CA GLY A 157 -32.55 12.58 5.37
C GLY A 157 -33.79 12.16 6.13
#